data_a10a99b6f51575921aa24d08cc0963ee
#
_entry.id   a10a99b6f51575921aa24d08cc0963ee
#
_cell.length_a   1.000
_cell.length_b   1.000
_cell.length_c   1.000
_cell.angle_alpha   90.00
_cell.angle_beta   90.00
_cell.angle_gamma   90.00
#
_symmetry.space_group_name_H-M   'P 1'
#
loop_
_entity.id
_entity.type
_entity.pdbx_description
1 polymer ?
#
loop_
_entity_poly.entity_id
_entity_poly.type
_entity_poly.pdbx_seq_one_letter_code
_entity_poly.pdbx_strand_id
1 'polypeptide(L)'
;MNYANLIDDTNLHADALESDIVDLCNEAKEIGSASVCVNPDYIELCKKLLNGTNVKVCTVIGFPLGSMTTESKVFEAADAIKKGADEVDMVINISKLKDHHDEYVKNEISRIKEACGNRVLKVILECCLLSDEEIVRACKLSKEAKADFVKTSTGFSKHGATVKDVKLMRQTVG
;
A
#
# COMPACT_ATOMS: atom_id res chain seq x y z
N MET A 1 1.08 -16.89 -19.91
CA MET A 1 0.22 -16.29 -18.86
C MET A 1 0.47 -14.78 -18.91
N ASN A 2 -0.57 -13.99 -18.95
CA ASN A 2 -0.43 -12.53 -18.83
C ASN A 2 -0.46 -12.17 -17.34
N TYR A 3 0.64 -11.64 -16.79
CA TYR A 3 0.76 -11.25 -15.38
C TYR A 3 0.48 -9.76 -15.16
N ALA A 4 0.20 -8.99 -16.23
CA ALA A 4 0.01 -7.54 -16.14
C ALA A 4 -1.11 -7.16 -15.14
N ASN A 5 -2.20 -7.92 -15.13
CA ASN A 5 -3.33 -7.73 -14.21
C ASN A 5 -3.01 -8.04 -12.72
N LEU A 6 -1.75 -8.35 -12.39
CA LEU A 6 -1.24 -8.54 -11.03
C LEU A 6 -0.20 -7.48 -10.65
N ILE A 7 0.06 -6.50 -11.54
CA ILE A 7 1.08 -5.48 -11.36
C ILE A 7 0.42 -4.17 -10.92
N ASP A 8 0.92 -3.61 -9.81
CA ASP A 8 0.73 -2.20 -9.47
C ASP A 8 1.86 -1.42 -10.14
N ASP A 9 1.57 -0.79 -11.28
CA ASP A 9 2.55 0.01 -12.02
C ASP A 9 2.83 1.29 -11.26
N THR A 10 4.09 1.50 -10.83
CA THR A 10 4.37 2.38 -9.68
C THR A 10 5.38 3.48 -10.01
N ASN A 11 5.01 4.73 -9.71
CA ASN A 11 5.94 5.85 -9.63
C ASN A 11 5.67 6.67 -8.34
N LEU A 12 6.56 6.51 -7.35
CA LEU A 12 6.50 7.19 -6.05
C LEU A 12 7.70 8.12 -5.81
N HIS A 13 8.45 8.44 -6.86
CA HIS A 13 9.57 9.38 -6.76
C HIS A 13 9.08 10.77 -6.34
N ALA A 14 9.84 11.41 -5.44
CA ALA A 14 9.47 12.74 -4.94
C ALA A 14 9.59 13.84 -5.99
N ASP A 15 10.37 13.61 -7.01
CA ASP A 15 10.63 14.50 -8.16
C ASP A 15 9.90 14.07 -9.44
N ALA A 16 8.94 13.13 -9.34
CA ALA A 16 8.10 12.74 -10.47
C ALA A 16 7.32 13.95 -11.01
N LEU A 17 7.39 14.15 -12.32
CA LEU A 17 6.66 15.20 -13.01
C LEU A 17 5.27 14.70 -13.44
N GLU A 18 4.36 15.63 -13.73
CA GLU A 18 3.04 15.29 -14.27
C GLU A 18 3.15 14.48 -15.59
N SER A 19 4.15 14.78 -16.44
CA SER A 19 4.44 14.01 -17.64
C SER A 19 4.77 12.55 -17.36
N ASP A 20 5.53 12.27 -16.30
CA ASP A 20 5.91 10.91 -15.93
C ASP A 20 4.67 10.10 -15.48
N ILE A 21 3.72 10.77 -14.81
CA ILE A 21 2.46 10.16 -14.38
C ILE A 21 1.53 9.93 -15.58
N VAL A 22 1.53 10.81 -16.57
CA VAL A 22 0.80 10.61 -17.83
C VAL A 22 1.33 9.39 -18.57
N ASP A 23 2.66 9.26 -18.68
CA ASP A 23 3.32 8.14 -19.34
C ASP A 23 3.03 6.82 -18.58
N LEU A 24 3.11 6.82 -17.24
CA LEU A 24 2.74 5.69 -16.39
C LEU A 24 1.29 5.22 -16.65
N CYS A 25 0.35 6.17 -16.70
CA CYS A 25 -1.05 5.83 -16.98
C CYS A 25 -1.26 5.28 -18.39
N ASN A 26 -0.49 5.75 -19.38
CA ASN A 26 -0.57 5.25 -20.75
C ASN A 26 0.01 3.83 -20.84
N GLU A 27 1.16 3.57 -20.22
CA GLU A 27 1.75 2.24 -20.12
C GLU A 27 0.80 1.26 -19.44
N ALA A 28 0.24 1.63 -18.28
CA ALA A 28 -0.69 0.80 -17.53
C ALA A 28 -1.94 0.42 -18.34
N LYS A 29 -2.46 1.33 -19.17
CA LYS A 29 -3.56 1.04 -20.11
C LYS A 29 -3.16 0.05 -21.20
N GLU A 30 -1.96 0.22 -21.76
CA GLU A 30 -1.45 -0.61 -22.85
C GLU A 30 -1.22 -2.05 -22.42
N ILE A 31 -0.56 -2.24 -21.26
CA ILE A 31 -0.24 -3.58 -20.76
C ILE A 31 -1.40 -4.22 -19.97
N GLY A 32 -2.37 -3.45 -19.51
CA GLY A 32 -3.50 -3.90 -18.70
C GLY A 32 -3.12 -4.18 -17.24
N SER A 33 -2.39 -3.27 -16.61
CA SER A 33 -2.00 -3.35 -15.20
C SER A 33 -3.22 -3.44 -14.27
N ALA A 34 -3.04 -4.03 -13.09
CA ALA A 34 -4.05 -4.03 -12.03
C ALA A 34 -4.36 -2.61 -11.55
N SER A 35 -3.30 -1.83 -11.30
CA SER A 35 -3.39 -0.44 -10.88
C SER A 35 -2.20 0.38 -11.37
N VAL A 36 -2.32 1.71 -11.25
CA VAL A 36 -1.17 2.61 -11.09
C VAL A 36 -1.05 2.97 -9.62
N CYS A 37 0.18 3.02 -9.09
CA CYS A 37 0.44 3.43 -7.71
C CYS A 37 1.27 4.72 -7.70
N VAL A 38 0.68 5.80 -7.17
CA VAL A 38 1.24 7.16 -7.23
C VAL A 38 1.17 7.86 -5.87
N ASN A 39 1.95 8.94 -5.73
CA ASN A 39 1.82 9.84 -4.58
C ASN A 39 0.43 10.48 -4.54
N PRO A 40 -0.13 10.82 -3.34
CA PRO A 40 -1.51 11.27 -3.18
C PRO A 40 -1.93 12.48 -4.03
N ASP A 41 -0.99 13.36 -4.36
CA ASP A 41 -1.25 14.55 -5.17
C ASP A 41 -1.69 14.23 -6.61
N TYR A 42 -1.33 13.05 -7.12
CA TYR A 42 -1.64 12.62 -8.49
C TYR A 42 -2.92 11.78 -8.63
N ILE A 43 -3.67 11.51 -7.54
CA ILE A 43 -4.86 10.66 -7.58
C ILE A 43 -5.88 11.18 -8.59
N GLU A 44 -6.24 12.46 -8.53
CA GLU A 44 -7.26 13.05 -9.39
C GLU A 44 -6.84 13.05 -10.87
N LEU A 45 -5.56 13.31 -11.16
CA LEU A 45 -5.01 13.19 -12.51
C LEU A 45 -5.14 11.76 -13.04
N CYS A 46 -4.70 10.76 -12.27
CA CYS A 46 -4.80 9.34 -12.66
C CYS A 46 -6.25 8.91 -12.87
N LYS A 47 -7.17 9.32 -11.99
CA LYS A 47 -8.61 9.04 -12.15
C LYS A 47 -9.17 9.59 -13.47
N LYS A 48 -8.75 10.80 -13.86
CA LYS A 48 -9.14 11.41 -15.12
C LYS A 48 -8.55 10.64 -16.32
N LEU A 49 -7.26 10.30 -16.27
CA LEU A 49 -6.54 9.62 -17.36
C LEU A 49 -7.00 8.18 -17.57
N LEU A 50 -7.38 7.48 -16.50
CA LEU A 50 -7.79 6.08 -16.49
C LEU A 50 -9.31 5.88 -16.59
N ASN A 51 -10.07 6.98 -16.77
CA ASN A 51 -11.52 6.89 -16.89
C ASN A 51 -11.94 5.99 -18.06
N GLY A 52 -12.88 5.08 -17.80
CA GLY A 52 -13.36 4.11 -18.80
C GLY A 52 -12.46 2.88 -18.98
N THR A 53 -11.40 2.73 -18.19
CA THR A 53 -10.53 1.55 -18.16
C THR A 53 -10.78 0.69 -16.91
N ASN A 54 -10.17 -0.52 -16.86
CA ASN A 54 -10.20 -1.38 -15.68
C ASN A 54 -9.03 -1.13 -14.71
N VAL A 55 -8.04 -0.31 -15.10
CA VAL A 55 -6.86 0.01 -14.27
C VAL A 55 -7.30 0.85 -13.08
N LYS A 56 -6.94 0.40 -11.87
CA LYS A 56 -7.27 1.07 -10.61
C LYS A 56 -6.27 2.17 -10.28
N VAL A 57 -6.67 3.08 -9.41
CA VAL A 57 -5.77 4.09 -8.84
C VAL A 57 -5.46 3.70 -7.40
N CYS A 58 -4.21 3.33 -7.15
CA CYS A 58 -3.63 3.08 -5.84
C CYS A 58 -2.80 4.28 -5.40
N THR A 59 -2.77 4.53 -4.10
CA THR A 59 -1.87 5.53 -3.50
C THR A 59 -1.30 5.04 -2.18
N VAL A 60 -0.34 5.78 -1.64
CA VAL A 60 0.34 5.45 -0.38
C VAL A 60 -0.04 6.42 0.74
N ILE A 61 -0.03 5.95 1.99
CA ILE A 61 -0.24 6.76 3.19
C ILE A 61 0.75 6.38 4.29
N GLY A 62 1.10 7.34 5.16
CA GLY A 62 2.13 7.11 6.17
C GLY A 62 3.48 6.73 5.56
N PHE A 63 3.72 7.12 4.34
CA PHE A 63 4.78 6.58 3.50
C PHE A 63 6.01 7.52 3.45
N PRO A 64 7.24 6.98 3.37
CA PRO A 64 7.59 5.55 3.42
C PRO A 64 7.88 5.02 4.83
N LEU A 65 7.83 5.84 5.88
CA LEU A 65 8.36 5.52 7.20
C LEU A 65 7.39 4.81 8.15
N GLY A 66 6.08 4.97 7.96
CA GLY A 66 5.06 4.41 8.84
C GLY A 66 4.98 5.04 10.24
N SER A 67 5.81 6.03 10.56
CA SER A 67 5.99 6.59 11.90
C SER A 67 5.11 7.80 12.23
N MET A 68 4.16 8.13 11.34
CA MET A 68 3.15 9.14 11.59
C MET A 68 2.14 8.65 12.64
N THR A 69 1.39 9.60 13.24
CA THR A 69 0.30 9.24 14.15
C THR A 69 -0.82 8.52 13.40
N THR A 70 -1.56 7.70 14.10
CA THR A 70 -2.75 7.03 13.53
C THR A 70 -3.74 8.03 12.96
N GLU A 71 -3.97 9.16 13.64
CA GLU A 71 -4.87 10.22 13.19
C GLU A 71 -4.45 10.81 11.84
N SER A 72 -3.14 11.06 11.65
CA SER A 72 -2.61 11.56 10.37
C SER A 72 -2.85 10.55 9.25
N LYS A 73 -2.55 9.27 9.47
CA LYS A 73 -2.77 8.22 8.46
C LYS A 73 -4.26 8.03 8.13
N VAL A 74 -5.14 8.11 9.12
CA VAL A 74 -6.60 8.05 8.91
C VAL A 74 -7.07 9.23 8.06
N PHE A 75 -6.55 10.43 8.33
CA PHE A 75 -6.85 11.61 7.53
C PHE A 75 -6.37 11.45 6.08
N GLU A 76 -5.12 10.99 5.89
CA GLU A 76 -4.56 10.71 4.55
C GLU A 76 -5.42 9.69 3.79
N ALA A 77 -5.84 8.59 4.44
CA ALA A 77 -6.71 7.59 3.83
C ALA A 77 -8.05 8.18 3.40
N ALA A 78 -8.72 8.92 4.29
CA ALA A 78 -10.00 9.54 3.99
C ALA A 78 -9.92 10.56 2.84
N ASP A 79 -8.85 11.37 2.80
CA ASP A 79 -8.61 12.32 1.72
C ASP A 79 -8.33 11.61 0.39
N ALA A 80 -7.50 10.55 0.41
CA ALA A 80 -7.22 9.74 -0.78
C ALA A 80 -8.49 9.11 -1.38
N ILE A 81 -9.36 8.53 -0.54
CA ILE A 81 -10.63 7.95 -0.98
C ILE A 81 -11.55 9.03 -1.55
N LYS A 82 -11.63 10.19 -0.90
CA LYS A 82 -12.43 11.34 -1.39
C LYS A 82 -11.95 11.82 -2.76
N LYS A 83 -10.64 11.81 -3.01
CA LYS A 83 -10.05 12.17 -4.31
C LYS A 83 -10.21 11.08 -5.38
N GLY A 84 -10.66 9.88 -4.99
CA GLY A 84 -11.03 8.82 -5.91
C GLY A 84 -10.07 7.64 -5.97
N ALA A 85 -9.19 7.48 -4.99
CA ALA A 85 -8.36 6.26 -4.91
C ALA A 85 -9.25 5.02 -4.77
N ASP A 86 -8.90 3.98 -5.51
CA ASP A 86 -9.56 2.66 -5.45
C ASP A 86 -8.87 1.75 -4.42
N GLU A 87 -7.57 2.00 -4.18
CA GLU A 87 -6.71 1.21 -3.30
C GLU A 87 -5.79 2.14 -2.51
N VAL A 88 -5.49 1.76 -1.28
CA VAL A 88 -4.58 2.50 -0.38
C VAL A 88 -3.55 1.54 0.20
N ASP A 89 -2.26 1.88 0.07
CA ASP A 89 -1.13 1.15 0.63
C ASP A 89 -0.60 1.92 1.83
N MET A 90 -0.84 1.42 3.05
CA MET A 90 -0.31 2.01 4.28
C MET A 90 1.00 1.36 4.71
N VAL A 91 1.91 2.11 5.31
CA VAL A 91 3.05 1.53 6.04
C VAL A 91 2.70 1.40 7.52
N ILE A 92 2.93 0.20 8.10
CA ILE A 92 2.70 -0.02 9.54
C ILE A 92 3.62 0.86 10.38
N ASN A 93 3.26 1.08 11.66
CA ASN A 93 4.20 1.67 12.60
C ASN A 93 5.21 0.60 13.08
N ILE A 94 6.35 0.55 12.38
CA ILE A 94 7.40 -0.46 12.58
C ILE A 94 7.95 -0.42 14.02
N SER A 95 8.16 0.77 14.57
CA SER A 95 8.66 0.92 15.94
C SER A 95 7.67 0.35 16.95
N LYS A 96 6.39 0.63 16.80
CA LYS A 96 5.35 0.09 17.67
C LYS A 96 5.23 -1.43 17.58
N LEU A 97 5.40 -2.00 16.36
CA LEU A 97 5.45 -3.45 16.19
C LEU A 97 6.66 -4.05 16.93
N LYS A 98 7.85 -3.46 16.78
CA LYS A 98 9.08 -3.94 17.42
C LYS A 98 9.01 -3.87 18.95
N ASP A 99 8.39 -2.80 19.47
CA ASP A 99 8.17 -2.60 20.91
C ASP A 99 6.98 -3.43 21.46
N HIS A 100 6.45 -4.39 20.68
CA HIS A 100 5.33 -5.26 21.07
C HIS A 100 4.03 -4.51 21.45
N HIS A 101 3.80 -3.32 20.89
CA HIS A 101 2.53 -2.60 21.01
C HIS A 101 1.50 -3.13 20.00
N ASP A 102 1.20 -4.43 20.03
CA ASP A 102 0.39 -5.13 19.03
C ASP A 102 -1.03 -4.56 18.91
N GLU A 103 -1.66 -4.23 20.03
CA GLU A 103 -3.01 -3.62 20.03
C GLU A 103 -2.99 -2.23 19.36
N TYR A 104 -1.91 -1.45 19.52
CA TYR A 104 -1.78 -0.19 18.82
C TYR A 104 -1.72 -0.40 17.31
N VAL A 105 -0.87 -1.33 16.85
CA VAL A 105 -0.70 -1.63 15.40
C VAL A 105 -2.00 -2.14 14.80
N LYS A 106 -2.68 -3.08 15.47
CA LYS A 106 -3.97 -3.60 15.03
C LYS A 106 -5.04 -2.51 14.95
N ASN A 107 -5.15 -1.67 15.99
CA ASN A 107 -6.11 -0.57 16.02
C ASN A 107 -5.83 0.47 14.91
N GLU A 108 -4.55 0.80 14.67
CA GLU A 108 -4.16 1.68 13.57
C GLU A 108 -4.67 1.14 12.21
N ILE A 109 -4.37 -0.13 11.90
CA ILE A 109 -4.81 -0.75 10.65
C ILE A 109 -6.34 -0.79 10.56
N SER A 110 -7.02 -1.15 11.64
CA SER A 110 -8.49 -1.22 11.67
C SER A 110 -9.15 0.14 11.40
N ARG A 111 -8.65 1.21 12.02
CA ARG A 111 -9.15 2.58 11.81
C ARG A 111 -8.90 3.08 10.40
N ILE A 112 -7.76 2.73 9.82
CA ILE A 112 -7.45 3.06 8.41
C ILE A 112 -8.35 2.26 7.47
N LYS A 113 -8.58 0.96 7.75
CA LYS A 113 -9.52 0.14 6.96
C LYS A 113 -10.94 0.72 7.01
N GLU A 114 -11.37 1.18 8.17
CA GLU A 114 -12.66 1.87 8.32
C GLU A 114 -12.73 3.14 7.46
N ALA A 115 -11.67 3.96 7.45
CA ALA A 115 -11.59 5.16 6.61
C ALA A 115 -11.59 4.83 5.10
N CYS A 116 -11.03 3.68 4.70
CA CYS A 116 -11.07 3.19 3.31
C CYS A 116 -12.46 2.64 2.91
N GLY A 117 -13.33 2.32 3.88
CA GLY A 117 -14.64 1.73 3.61
C GLY A 117 -14.53 0.40 2.83
N ASN A 118 -15.17 0.33 1.66
CA ASN A 118 -15.15 -0.84 0.79
C ASN A 118 -13.95 -0.87 -0.19
N ARG A 119 -13.05 0.10 -0.10
CA ARG A 119 -11.84 0.14 -0.93
C ARG A 119 -10.78 -0.80 -0.38
N VAL A 120 -9.85 -1.18 -1.26
CA VAL A 120 -8.74 -2.08 -0.90
C VAL A 120 -7.75 -1.37 -0.01
N LEU A 121 -7.38 -2.01 1.11
CA LEU A 121 -6.26 -1.62 1.97
C LEU A 121 -5.17 -2.67 1.89
N LYS A 122 -3.96 -2.26 1.49
CA LYS A 122 -2.76 -3.10 1.56
C LYS A 122 -1.86 -2.57 2.68
N VAL A 123 -1.29 -3.49 3.46
CA VAL A 123 -0.44 -3.15 4.60
C VAL A 123 1.01 -3.49 4.28
N ILE A 124 1.84 -2.47 4.10
CA ILE A 124 3.28 -2.59 3.87
C ILE A 124 3.95 -2.85 5.22
N LEU A 125 4.61 -4.01 5.33
CA LEU A 125 5.30 -4.45 6.55
C LEU A 125 6.73 -3.92 6.64
N GLU A 126 7.39 -3.64 5.52
CA GLU A 126 8.82 -3.32 5.38
C GLU A 126 9.69 -4.47 5.90
N CYS A 127 9.54 -5.64 5.31
CA CYS A 127 10.14 -6.90 5.78
C CYS A 127 11.65 -6.82 6.02
N CYS A 128 12.38 -5.99 5.26
CA CYS A 128 13.83 -5.82 5.42
C CYS A 128 14.25 -5.21 6.78
N LEU A 129 13.31 -4.71 7.57
CA LEU A 129 13.54 -4.17 8.92
C LEU A 129 13.04 -5.10 10.03
N LEU A 130 12.43 -6.24 9.66
CA LEU A 130 11.74 -7.15 10.58
C LEU A 130 12.43 -8.52 10.66
N SER A 131 12.31 -9.17 11.81
CA SER A 131 12.60 -10.61 11.93
C SER A 131 11.44 -11.46 11.38
N ASP A 132 11.68 -12.76 11.18
CA ASP A 132 10.66 -13.69 10.72
C ASP A 132 9.44 -13.71 11.67
N GLU A 133 9.68 -13.67 12.99
CA GLU A 133 8.64 -13.63 14.02
C GLU A 133 7.84 -12.32 13.94
N GLU A 134 8.51 -11.19 13.70
CA GLU A 134 7.87 -9.88 13.54
C GLU A 134 7.02 -9.84 12.26
N ILE A 135 7.49 -10.43 11.15
CA ILE A 135 6.71 -10.56 9.91
C ILE A 135 5.43 -11.37 10.15
N VAL A 136 5.54 -12.53 10.81
CA VAL A 136 4.39 -13.39 11.16
C VAL A 136 3.40 -12.62 12.04
N ARG A 137 3.88 -11.91 13.05
CA ARG A 137 3.05 -11.12 13.95
C ARG A 137 2.31 -10.00 13.20
N ALA A 138 3.02 -9.21 12.38
CA ALA A 138 2.43 -8.16 11.57
C ALA A 138 1.36 -8.67 10.59
N CYS A 139 1.61 -9.83 9.96
CA CYS A 139 0.63 -10.50 9.10
C CYS A 139 -0.64 -10.89 9.86
N LYS A 140 -0.52 -11.45 11.07
CA LYS A 140 -1.67 -11.82 11.90
C LYS A 140 -2.49 -10.58 12.31
N LEU A 141 -1.82 -9.52 12.78
CA LEU A 141 -2.46 -8.26 13.14
C LEU A 141 -3.18 -7.63 11.96
N SER A 142 -2.57 -7.63 10.78
CA SER A 142 -3.17 -7.13 9.54
C SER A 142 -4.44 -7.91 9.16
N LYS A 143 -4.39 -9.25 9.26
CA LYS A 143 -5.54 -10.13 9.00
C LYS A 143 -6.67 -9.90 10.00
N GLU A 144 -6.36 -9.82 11.31
CA GLU A 144 -7.33 -9.52 12.36
C GLU A 144 -7.99 -8.16 12.18
N ALA A 145 -7.22 -7.16 11.72
CA ALA A 145 -7.69 -5.82 11.39
C ALA A 145 -8.45 -5.72 10.06
N LYS A 146 -8.66 -6.86 9.35
CA LYS A 146 -9.39 -6.96 8.09
C LYS A 146 -8.76 -6.18 6.93
N ALA A 147 -7.44 -6.03 6.92
CA ALA A 147 -6.73 -5.59 5.73
C ALA A 147 -6.93 -6.60 4.58
N ASP A 148 -6.99 -6.11 3.35
CA ASP A 148 -7.24 -6.95 2.18
C ASP A 148 -5.95 -7.66 1.72
N PHE A 149 -4.79 -7.00 1.88
CA PHE A 149 -3.48 -7.53 1.53
C PHE A 149 -2.41 -7.14 2.54
N VAL A 150 -1.34 -7.94 2.60
CA VAL A 150 -0.05 -7.58 3.17
C VAL A 150 0.98 -7.43 2.05
N LYS A 151 1.85 -6.42 2.14
CA LYS A 151 2.85 -6.07 1.13
C LYS A 151 4.24 -6.06 1.78
N THR A 152 5.26 -6.50 1.07
CA THR A 152 6.60 -6.69 1.66
C THR A 152 7.32 -5.38 1.94
N SER A 153 7.25 -4.40 1.02
CA SER A 153 8.27 -3.35 0.96
C SER A 153 7.74 -2.04 0.40
N THR A 154 8.32 -0.94 0.86
CA THR A 154 8.09 0.39 0.29
C THR A 154 8.85 0.63 -1.02
N GLY A 155 9.98 -0.04 -1.21
CA GLY A 155 10.95 0.27 -2.27
C GLY A 155 11.97 1.37 -1.88
N PHE A 156 11.82 1.99 -0.70
CA PHE A 156 12.67 3.10 -0.22
C PHE A 156 13.57 2.70 0.95
N SER A 157 13.77 1.40 1.21
CA SER A 157 14.58 0.88 2.29
C SER A 157 15.73 -0.01 1.77
N LYS A 158 16.23 -0.90 2.62
CA LYS A 158 17.47 -1.67 2.34
C LYS A 158 17.35 -2.60 1.13
N HIS A 159 16.22 -3.29 0.99
CA HIS A 159 15.93 -4.17 -0.14
C HIS A 159 14.43 -4.39 -0.29
N GLY A 160 14.02 -4.89 -1.46
CA GLY A 160 12.63 -5.23 -1.78
C GLY A 160 12.23 -6.64 -1.35
N ALA A 161 11.23 -7.19 -2.03
CA ALA A 161 10.66 -8.51 -1.74
C ALA A 161 11.70 -9.65 -1.92
N THR A 162 11.66 -10.63 -1.02
CA THR A 162 12.38 -11.90 -1.17
C THR A 162 11.38 -13.05 -1.28
N VAL A 163 11.79 -14.13 -1.94
CA VAL A 163 10.98 -15.36 -2.02
C VAL A 163 10.67 -15.91 -0.63
N LYS A 164 11.62 -15.78 0.31
CA LYS A 164 11.48 -16.22 1.70
C LYS A 164 10.34 -15.44 2.38
N ASP A 165 10.38 -14.10 2.31
CA ASP A 165 9.39 -13.24 2.96
C ASP A 165 7.99 -13.46 2.40
N VAL A 166 7.85 -13.49 1.06
CA VAL A 166 6.57 -13.73 0.40
C VAL A 166 5.99 -15.08 0.79
N LYS A 167 6.82 -16.14 0.85
CA LYS A 167 6.39 -17.46 1.30
C LYS A 167 5.90 -17.46 2.75
N LEU A 168 6.65 -16.81 3.64
CA LEU A 168 6.30 -16.70 5.06
C LEU A 168 4.99 -15.93 5.25
N MET A 169 4.84 -14.79 4.58
CA MET A 169 3.62 -13.99 4.59
C MET A 169 2.43 -14.79 4.08
N ARG A 170 2.55 -15.45 2.91
CA ARG A 170 1.50 -16.27 2.32
C ARG A 170 1.05 -17.41 3.24
N GLN A 171 2.01 -18.10 3.87
CA GLN A 171 1.71 -19.17 4.83
C GLN A 171 0.96 -18.66 6.07
N THR A 172 1.19 -17.39 6.45
CA THR A 172 0.58 -16.79 7.63
C THR A 172 -0.84 -16.27 7.36
N VAL A 173 -1.06 -15.61 6.22
CA VAL A 173 -2.39 -15.03 5.94
C VAL A 173 -3.35 -16.01 5.26
N GLY A 174 -2.88 -17.06 4.63
CA GLY A 174 -3.67 -18.11 3.99
C GLY A 174 -3.90 -17.92 2.52
#